data_9a415eb6be58e5cabfc5b44dfe692764
#
_entry.id   9a415eb6be58e5cabfc5b44dfe692764
#
_cell.length_a   1.000
_cell.length_b   1.000
_cell.length_c   1.000
_cell.angle_alpha   90.00
_cell.angle_beta   90.00
_cell.angle_gamma   90.00
#
_symmetry.space_group_name_H-M   'P 1'
#
loop_
_entity.id
_entity.type
_entity.pdbx_description
1 polymer ?
#
loop_
_entity_poly.entity_id
_entity_poly.type
_entity_poly.pdbx_seq_one_letter_code
_entity_poly.pdbx_strand_id
1 'polypeptide(L)'
;MDIGEVIFIAQHETHHAIRAFFRPGSRGSWHSSGIGKAIAAYIAITDQKRLFEKAPFEQFTQNTLVKEKELLEEFSQIRALGYAVDKEERFIGMRCIGAPVFNSANQVVAGISISGPVARMDDQSITNLGRATAKCGQDISRLLGATVVN
;
A
#
# COMPACT_ATOMS: atom_id res chain seq x y z
N MET A 1 10.43 -4.29 -4.68
CA MET A 1 9.88 -3.11 -5.39
C MET A 1 10.96 -2.65 -6.37
N ASP A 2 10.66 -2.63 -7.63
CA ASP A 2 11.52 -1.94 -8.61
C ASP A 2 11.33 -0.43 -8.38
N ILE A 3 12.40 0.38 -8.41
CA ILE A 3 12.35 1.76 -7.93
C ILE A 3 11.20 2.53 -8.60
N GLY A 4 10.11 2.77 -7.86
CA GLY A 4 8.93 3.52 -8.28
C GLY A 4 7.72 2.70 -8.72
N GLU A 5 7.80 1.35 -8.70
CA GLU A 5 6.67 0.50 -9.04
C GLU A 5 6.54 -0.67 -8.07
N VAL A 6 5.31 -1.07 -7.79
CA VAL A 6 5.00 -2.35 -7.14
C VAL A 6 4.71 -3.40 -8.21
N ILE A 7 5.13 -4.63 -7.97
CA ILE A 7 4.83 -5.77 -8.82
C ILE A 7 3.89 -6.68 -8.05
N PHE A 8 2.71 -6.96 -8.61
CA PHE A 8 1.76 -7.89 -8.02
C PHE A 8 2.21 -9.32 -8.31
N ILE A 9 2.54 -10.09 -7.27
CA ILE A 9 3.07 -11.47 -7.41
C ILE A 9 1.99 -12.53 -7.24
N ALA A 10 0.93 -12.23 -6.50
CA ALA A 10 -0.19 -13.12 -6.27
C ALA A 10 -1.46 -12.31 -6.00
N GLN A 11 -2.60 -12.90 -6.32
CA GLN A 11 -3.93 -12.36 -6.02
C GLN A 11 -4.88 -13.49 -5.68
N HIS A 12 -5.75 -13.23 -4.70
CA HIS A 12 -6.94 -14.03 -4.45
C HIS A 12 -8.18 -13.19 -4.74
N GLU A 13 -9.09 -13.71 -5.56
CA GLU A 13 -10.28 -12.99 -5.98
C GLU A 13 -11.51 -13.36 -5.16
N THR A 14 -12.37 -12.37 -4.92
CA THR A 14 -13.71 -12.59 -4.41
C THR A 14 -14.66 -13.07 -5.53
N HIS A 15 -15.74 -13.73 -5.17
CA HIS A 15 -16.82 -14.12 -6.10
C HIS A 15 -17.79 -12.98 -6.45
N HIS A 16 -17.63 -11.77 -5.90
CA HIS A 16 -18.44 -10.61 -6.26
C HIS A 16 -18.19 -10.19 -7.71
N ALA A 17 -19.28 -9.81 -8.42
CA ALA A 17 -19.19 -9.37 -9.81
C ALA A 17 -18.32 -8.10 -9.99
N ILE A 18 -18.45 -7.14 -9.06
CA ILE A 18 -17.60 -5.93 -9.03
C ILE A 18 -16.44 -6.17 -8.08
N ARG A 19 -15.22 -6.28 -8.61
CA ARG A 19 -14.00 -6.53 -7.86
C ARG A 19 -12.78 -5.92 -8.53
N ALA A 20 -11.74 -5.66 -7.75
CA ALA A 20 -10.43 -5.32 -8.30
C ALA A 20 -9.76 -6.56 -8.89
N PHE A 21 -9.07 -6.39 -10.00
CA PHE A 21 -8.30 -7.45 -10.64
C PHE A 21 -6.90 -6.96 -11.01
N PHE A 22 -5.89 -7.62 -10.45
CA PHE A 22 -4.48 -7.34 -10.73
C PHE A 22 -3.81 -8.64 -11.18
N ARG A 23 -3.43 -8.73 -12.45
CA ARG A 23 -2.72 -9.92 -12.92
C ARG A 23 -1.38 -10.08 -12.20
N PRO A 24 -1.01 -11.29 -11.75
CA PRO A 24 0.35 -11.55 -11.33
C PRO A 24 1.35 -11.10 -12.41
N GLY A 25 2.40 -10.38 -12.01
CA GLY A 25 3.37 -9.74 -12.90
C GLY A 25 2.99 -8.32 -13.36
N SER A 26 1.75 -7.86 -13.15
CA SER A 26 1.39 -6.47 -13.45
C SER A 26 2.08 -5.49 -12.52
N ARG A 27 2.28 -4.27 -13.01
CA ARG A 27 2.96 -3.18 -12.29
C ARG A 27 1.96 -2.10 -11.93
N GLY A 28 2.16 -1.46 -10.78
CA GLY A 28 1.38 -0.33 -10.30
C GLY A 28 2.26 0.77 -9.72
N SER A 29 1.80 2.01 -9.81
CA SER A 29 2.47 3.16 -9.21
C SER A 29 2.49 3.03 -7.70
N TRP A 30 3.64 3.33 -7.10
CA TRP A 30 3.78 3.27 -5.64
C TRP A 30 2.96 4.35 -4.92
N HIS A 31 2.91 5.58 -5.46
CA HIS A 31 2.31 6.74 -4.80
C HIS A 31 0.78 6.74 -4.81
N SER A 32 0.15 6.06 -5.77
CA SER A 32 -1.31 6.02 -5.96
C SER A 32 -1.93 4.67 -5.59
N SER A 33 -1.26 3.86 -4.80
CA SER A 33 -1.78 2.57 -4.34
C SER A 33 -1.51 2.34 -2.85
N GLY A 34 -2.46 1.74 -2.15
CA GLY A 34 -2.30 1.44 -0.72
C GLY A 34 -1.07 0.57 -0.45
N ILE A 35 -0.87 -0.50 -1.22
CA ILE A 35 0.31 -1.38 -1.07
C ILE A 35 1.62 -0.65 -1.37
N GLY A 36 1.65 0.21 -2.39
CA GLY A 36 2.84 0.98 -2.76
C GLY A 36 3.23 1.98 -1.69
N LYS A 37 2.27 2.76 -1.17
CA LYS A 37 2.51 3.70 -0.08
C LYS A 37 2.92 2.98 1.20
N ALA A 38 2.30 1.83 1.51
CA ALA A 38 2.67 1.02 2.67
C ALA A 38 4.12 0.55 2.61
N ILE A 39 4.61 0.09 1.47
CA ILE A 39 6.02 -0.29 1.30
C ILE A 39 6.92 0.95 1.35
N ALA A 40 6.58 2.01 0.60
CA ALA A 40 7.39 3.23 0.51
C ALA A 40 7.60 3.93 1.85
N ALA A 41 6.64 3.83 2.77
CA ALA A 41 6.74 4.41 4.10
C ALA A 41 7.86 3.78 4.96
N TYR A 42 8.32 2.55 4.64
CA TYR A 42 9.28 1.79 5.46
C TYR A 42 10.59 1.46 4.75
N ILE A 43 10.75 1.76 3.46
CA ILE A 43 12.07 1.63 2.81
C ILE A 43 13.07 2.63 3.39
N ALA A 44 14.36 2.40 3.16
CA ALA A 44 15.41 3.30 3.63
C ALA A 44 15.22 4.74 3.09
N ILE A 45 15.61 5.73 3.89
CA ILE A 45 15.48 7.15 3.53
C ILE A 45 16.17 7.47 2.19
N THR A 46 17.31 6.82 1.93
CA THR A 46 18.03 6.95 0.64
C THR A 46 17.18 6.48 -0.54
N ASP A 47 16.41 5.42 -0.37
CA ASP A 47 15.53 4.89 -1.40
C ASP A 47 14.25 5.72 -1.52
N GLN A 48 13.72 6.25 -0.41
CA GLN A 48 12.62 7.23 -0.46
C GLN A 48 13.02 8.46 -1.29
N LYS A 49 14.23 9.02 -1.07
CA LYS A 49 14.73 10.14 -1.88
C LYS A 49 14.76 9.81 -3.37
N ARG A 50 15.25 8.62 -3.74
CA ARG A 50 15.24 8.15 -5.14
C ARG A 50 13.84 8.03 -5.74
N LEU A 51 12.83 7.69 -4.92
CA LEU A 51 11.43 7.71 -5.37
C LEU A 51 10.99 9.14 -5.71
N PHE A 52 11.34 10.11 -4.88
CA PHE A 52 10.97 11.51 -5.09
C PHE A 52 11.72 12.18 -6.24
N GLU A 53 12.94 11.74 -6.56
CA GLU A 53 13.69 12.18 -7.76
C GLU A 53 12.95 11.88 -9.08
N LYS A 54 11.97 10.98 -9.06
CA LYS A 54 11.12 10.65 -10.23
C LYS A 54 9.92 11.58 -10.40
N ALA A 55 9.77 12.60 -9.57
CA ALA A 55 8.72 13.61 -9.77
C ALA A 55 8.91 14.36 -11.11
N PRO A 56 7.83 14.88 -11.73
CA PRO A 56 6.46 14.90 -11.22
C PRO A 56 5.77 13.54 -11.29
N PHE A 57 4.91 13.26 -10.29
CA PHE A 57 4.11 12.04 -10.26
C PHE A 57 2.84 12.21 -11.09
N GLU A 58 2.42 11.12 -11.73
CA GLU A 58 1.18 11.11 -12.50
C GLU A 58 -0.03 11.28 -11.58
N GLN A 59 -0.90 12.22 -11.91
CA GLN A 59 -2.17 12.43 -11.23
C GLN A 59 -3.26 11.64 -11.95
N PHE A 60 -3.71 10.53 -11.35
CA PHE A 60 -4.73 9.66 -11.93
C PHE A 60 -6.15 10.13 -11.63
N THR A 61 -6.34 10.73 -10.45
CA THR A 61 -7.61 11.32 -10.01
C THR A 61 -7.33 12.63 -9.28
N GLN A 62 -8.38 13.36 -8.94
CA GLN A 62 -8.25 14.55 -8.10
C GLN A 62 -7.74 14.25 -6.69
N ASN A 63 -7.83 12.98 -6.24
CA ASN A 63 -7.40 12.54 -4.91
C ASN A 63 -5.95 12.03 -4.89
N THR A 64 -5.30 11.87 -6.06
CA THR A 64 -3.92 11.37 -6.13
C THR A 64 -2.96 12.33 -5.43
N LEU A 65 -2.20 11.82 -4.46
CA LEU A 65 -1.14 12.58 -3.80
C LEU A 65 0.07 12.68 -4.74
N VAL A 66 0.40 13.88 -5.17
CA VAL A 66 1.49 14.13 -6.13
C VAL A 66 2.61 15.00 -5.57
N LYS A 67 2.43 15.59 -4.38
CA LYS A 67 3.43 16.44 -3.75
C LYS A 67 4.22 15.65 -2.69
N GLU A 68 5.53 15.80 -2.72
CA GLU A 68 6.44 15.16 -1.77
C GLU A 68 6.02 15.38 -0.32
N LYS A 69 5.68 16.62 0.04
CA LYS A 69 5.24 16.97 1.40
C LYS A 69 4.03 16.15 1.85
N GLU A 70 3.01 16.06 1.00
CA GLU A 70 1.78 15.31 1.29
C GLU A 70 2.07 13.81 1.45
N LEU A 71 2.94 13.25 0.61
CA LEU A 71 3.36 11.85 0.69
C LEU A 71 4.20 11.57 1.94
N LEU A 72 5.07 12.48 2.38
CA LEU A 72 5.82 12.33 3.63
C LEU A 72 4.93 12.40 4.87
N GLU A 73 3.91 13.25 4.86
CA GLU A 73 2.88 13.31 5.91
C GLU A 73 2.08 11.99 5.95
N GLU A 74 1.68 11.49 4.78
CA GLU A 74 1.02 10.18 4.64
C GLU A 74 1.91 9.04 5.17
N PHE A 75 3.21 9.02 4.87
CA PHE A 75 4.14 8.02 5.41
C PHE A 75 4.20 8.03 6.94
N SER A 76 4.12 9.21 7.55
CA SER A 76 4.09 9.33 9.01
C SER A 76 2.82 8.71 9.59
N GLN A 77 1.67 8.93 8.96
CA GLN A 77 0.40 8.30 9.34
C GLN A 77 0.44 6.78 9.14
N ILE A 78 0.98 6.31 8.00
CA ILE A 78 1.12 4.89 7.71
C ILE A 78 1.96 4.20 8.79
N ARG A 79 3.08 4.78 9.20
CA ARG A 79 3.91 4.23 10.27
C ARG A 79 3.20 4.18 11.62
N ALA A 80 2.35 5.16 11.91
CA ALA A 80 1.56 5.18 13.15
C ALA A 80 0.41 4.15 13.14
N LEU A 81 -0.20 3.90 11.98
CA LEU A 81 -1.35 3.00 11.83
C LEU A 81 -0.96 1.55 11.48
N GLY A 82 0.19 1.35 10.85
CA GLY A 82 0.64 0.06 10.31
C GLY A 82 0.01 -0.30 8.96
N TYR A 83 -0.78 0.59 8.35
CA TYR A 83 -1.38 0.39 7.03
C TYR A 83 -1.55 1.72 6.28
N ALA A 84 -1.64 1.64 4.97
CA ALA A 84 -1.94 2.73 4.07
C ALA A 84 -3.33 2.56 3.45
N VAL A 85 -3.97 3.67 3.09
CA VAL A 85 -5.24 3.67 2.37
C VAL A 85 -5.09 4.45 1.07
N ASP A 86 -5.38 3.81 -0.06
CA ASP A 86 -5.67 4.48 -1.33
C ASP A 86 -7.14 4.91 -1.29
N LYS A 87 -7.39 6.22 -1.20
CA LYS A 87 -8.71 6.83 -1.13
C LYS A 87 -9.16 7.30 -2.51
N GLU A 88 -9.37 6.35 -3.43
CA GLU A 88 -9.74 6.65 -4.82
C GLU A 88 -8.63 7.44 -5.55
N GLU A 89 -7.37 7.23 -5.17
CA GLU A 89 -6.21 7.90 -5.73
C GLU A 89 -5.84 7.36 -7.12
N ARG A 90 -6.07 6.07 -7.34
CA ARG A 90 -5.83 5.42 -8.64
C ARG A 90 -7.08 5.37 -9.51
N PHE A 91 -8.23 5.03 -8.94
CA PHE A 91 -9.51 4.89 -9.63
C PHE A 91 -10.64 5.41 -8.75
N ILE A 92 -11.44 6.34 -9.28
CA ILE A 92 -12.67 6.77 -8.61
C ILE A 92 -13.61 5.59 -8.42
N GLY A 93 -14.23 5.49 -7.25
CA GLY A 93 -15.12 4.40 -6.87
C GLY A 93 -14.42 3.15 -6.32
N MET A 94 -13.06 3.13 -6.28
CA MET A 94 -12.27 2.02 -5.75
C MET A 94 -11.36 2.49 -4.61
N ARG A 95 -11.23 1.66 -3.59
CA ARG A 95 -10.28 1.86 -2.49
C ARG A 95 -9.38 0.63 -2.33
N CYS A 96 -8.18 0.87 -1.84
CA CYS A 96 -7.22 -0.18 -1.51
C CYS A 96 -6.59 0.11 -0.15
N ILE A 97 -6.46 -0.92 0.67
CA ILE A 97 -5.71 -0.84 1.94
C ILE A 97 -4.50 -1.75 1.80
N GLY A 98 -3.31 -1.22 2.08
CA GLY A 98 -2.06 -1.95 2.03
C GLY A 98 -1.35 -1.98 3.38
N ALA A 99 -0.65 -3.07 3.67
CA ALA A 99 0.20 -3.20 4.84
C ALA A 99 1.58 -3.76 4.44
N PRO A 100 2.66 -3.33 5.12
CA PRO A 100 4.01 -3.80 4.84
C PRO A 100 4.22 -5.21 5.36
N VAL A 101 5.16 -5.93 4.73
CA VAL A 101 5.67 -7.22 5.17
C VAL A 101 7.19 -7.11 5.31
N PHE A 102 7.71 -7.54 6.48
CA PHE A 102 9.11 -7.43 6.85
C PHE A 102 9.79 -8.79 6.88
N ASN A 103 11.09 -8.81 6.60
CA ASN A 103 11.96 -9.99 6.73
C ASN A 103 12.60 -10.08 8.12
N SER A 104 13.44 -11.09 8.35
CA SER A 104 14.19 -11.31 9.60
C SER A 104 15.17 -10.19 9.97
N ALA A 105 15.56 -9.34 9.01
CA ALA A 105 16.35 -8.14 9.26
C ALA A 105 15.48 -6.90 9.55
N ASN A 106 14.16 -7.07 9.72
CA ASN A 106 13.16 -6.02 9.89
C ASN A 106 13.15 -4.99 8.72
N GLN A 107 13.52 -5.44 7.53
CA GLN A 107 13.43 -4.65 6.32
C GLN A 107 12.12 -4.97 5.59
N VAL A 108 11.43 -3.96 5.07
CA VAL A 108 10.25 -4.17 4.24
C VAL A 108 10.66 -4.83 2.92
N VAL A 109 10.08 -5.99 2.62
CA VAL A 109 10.40 -6.79 1.43
C VAL A 109 9.20 -6.99 0.51
N ALA A 110 8.00 -6.85 1.05
CA ALA A 110 6.75 -7.02 0.32
C ALA A 110 5.64 -6.21 0.99
N GLY A 111 4.45 -6.31 0.46
CA GLY A 111 3.22 -5.84 1.10
C GLY A 111 2.06 -6.76 0.76
N ILE A 112 1.01 -6.67 1.53
CA ILE A 112 -0.29 -7.25 1.23
C ILE A 112 -1.32 -6.15 1.07
N SER A 113 -2.39 -6.41 0.34
CA SER A 113 -3.48 -5.44 0.23
C SER A 113 -4.82 -6.11 0.00
N ILE A 114 -5.86 -5.39 0.39
CA ILE A 114 -7.24 -5.65 -0.01
C ILE A 114 -7.74 -4.49 -0.84
N SER A 115 -8.51 -4.78 -1.89
CA SER A 115 -9.06 -3.76 -2.79
C SER A 115 -10.52 -4.05 -3.07
N GLY A 116 -11.31 -3.00 -3.16
CA GLY A 116 -12.73 -3.14 -3.44
C GLY A 116 -13.41 -1.81 -3.75
N PRO A 117 -14.67 -1.85 -4.21
CA PRO A 117 -15.46 -0.65 -4.45
C PRO A 117 -15.76 0.07 -3.12
N VAL A 118 -15.86 1.41 -3.20
CA VAL A 118 -16.17 2.29 -2.04
C VAL A 118 -17.40 1.81 -1.28
N ALA A 119 -18.41 1.30 -1.97
CA ALA A 119 -19.63 0.77 -1.34
C ALA A 119 -19.41 -0.39 -0.34
N ARG A 120 -18.26 -1.09 -0.43
CA ARG A 120 -17.85 -2.15 0.51
C ARG A 120 -16.65 -1.76 1.37
N MET A 121 -16.00 -0.64 1.07
CA MET A 121 -14.85 -0.10 1.77
C MET A 121 -15.13 1.36 2.15
N ASP A 122 -16.24 1.57 2.83
CA ASP A 122 -16.67 2.89 3.30
C ASP A 122 -15.83 3.39 4.48
N ASP A 123 -16.05 4.63 4.88
CA ASP A 123 -15.26 5.26 5.94
C ASP A 123 -15.45 4.58 7.32
N GLN A 124 -16.59 3.90 7.54
CA GLN A 124 -16.86 3.18 8.79
C GLN A 124 -16.07 1.86 8.84
N SER A 125 -15.98 1.16 7.70
CA SER A 125 -15.29 -0.14 7.62
C SER A 125 -13.78 -0.01 7.48
N ILE A 126 -13.27 1.11 6.93
CA ILE A 126 -11.85 1.27 6.56
C ILE A 126 -10.91 1.05 7.74
N THR A 127 -11.27 1.52 8.93
CA THR A 127 -10.43 1.36 10.13
C THR A 127 -10.31 -0.11 10.55
N ASN A 128 -11.40 -0.86 10.53
CA ASN A 128 -11.39 -2.28 10.90
C ASN A 128 -10.67 -3.12 9.85
N LEU A 129 -10.91 -2.84 8.56
CA LEU A 129 -10.22 -3.47 7.44
C LEU A 129 -8.71 -3.14 7.47
N GLY A 130 -8.35 -1.90 7.79
CA GLY A 130 -6.96 -1.47 7.93
C GLY A 130 -6.23 -2.24 9.03
N ARG A 131 -6.82 -2.34 10.22
CA ARG A 131 -6.26 -3.13 11.33
C ARG A 131 -6.13 -4.62 10.97
N ALA A 132 -7.11 -5.19 10.29
CA ALA A 132 -7.06 -6.58 9.86
C ALA A 132 -5.94 -6.80 8.82
N THR A 133 -5.78 -5.87 7.86
CA THR A 133 -4.71 -5.92 6.85
C THR A 133 -3.33 -5.77 7.51
N ALA A 134 -3.18 -4.81 8.44
CA ALA A 134 -1.94 -4.64 9.20
C ALA A 134 -1.58 -5.91 9.99
N LYS A 135 -2.56 -6.50 10.70
CA LYS A 135 -2.35 -7.75 11.44
C LYS A 135 -1.90 -8.88 10.52
N CYS A 136 -2.50 -9.04 9.37
CA CYS A 136 -2.10 -10.06 8.39
C CYS A 136 -0.66 -9.82 7.89
N GLY A 137 -0.28 -8.56 7.59
CA GLY A 137 1.10 -8.20 7.24
C GLY A 137 2.09 -8.56 8.35
N GLN A 138 1.72 -8.30 9.61
CA GLN A 138 2.52 -8.68 10.78
C GLN A 138 2.65 -10.20 10.92
N ASP A 139 1.57 -10.95 10.73
CA ASP A 139 1.59 -12.42 10.86
C ASP A 139 2.51 -13.03 9.77
N ILE A 140 2.45 -12.54 8.53
CA ILE A 140 3.38 -12.94 7.46
C ILE A 140 4.82 -12.55 7.82
N SER A 141 5.04 -11.35 8.34
CA SER A 141 6.37 -10.89 8.74
C SER A 141 6.99 -11.79 9.82
N ARG A 142 6.20 -12.23 10.81
CA ARG A 142 6.66 -13.20 11.83
C ARG A 142 7.05 -14.53 11.20
N LEU A 143 6.30 -15.02 10.22
CA LEU A 143 6.65 -16.25 9.48
C LEU A 143 7.97 -16.09 8.70
N LEU A 144 8.30 -14.86 8.27
CA LEU A 144 9.57 -14.53 7.64
C LEU A 144 10.69 -14.20 8.65
N GLY A 145 10.43 -14.38 9.96
CA GLY A 145 11.42 -14.19 11.02
C GLY A 145 11.58 -12.75 11.52
N ALA A 146 10.68 -11.83 11.19
CA ALA A 146 10.70 -10.48 11.74
C ALA A 146 10.47 -10.50 13.25
N THR A 147 11.27 -9.74 14.01
CA THR A 147 11.22 -9.69 15.49
C THR A 147 10.49 -8.46 16.02
N VAL A 148 10.51 -7.36 15.25
CA VAL A 148 9.78 -6.12 15.57
C VAL A 148 8.71 -5.92 14.50
N VAL A 149 7.48 -6.17 14.88
CA VAL A 149 6.31 -5.93 14.02
C VAL A 149 5.40 -4.99 14.79
N ASN A 150 5.64 -3.70 14.61
CA ASN A 150 4.78 -2.63 15.17
C ASN A 150 3.47 -2.53 14.40
#